data_78311a68588bde81858f0fb18e2b3f21
#
_entry.id   78311a68588bde81858f0fb18e2b3f21
#
_cell.length_a   1.000
_cell.length_b   1.000
_cell.length_c   1.000
_cell.angle_alpha   90.00
_cell.angle_beta   90.00
_cell.angle_gamma   90.00
#
_symmetry.space_group_name_H-M   'P 1'
#
loop_
_entity.id
_entity.type
_entity.pdbx_description
1 polymer ?
#
loop_
_entity_poly.entity_id
_entity_poly.type
_entity_poly.pdbx_seq_one_letter_code
_entity_poly.pdbx_strand_id
1 'polypeptide(L)'
;MRVKKMLAAGMAVTMAASMALSGCSSSAKSGADVTNAGANTESSSSTGESKAENEIKKPEKITIMVNATVMTKQNNRDAFEKRWEELTGIDLEIVQPDHDAYFDVLGQTFASGPENWPDAIILAGSFYTGYAEEGALWDMTQAWENSELKSSGRFTGDDVVDNMKIDGKLYGFPVTRGNGCVTYVKKKWLDNCGLTAPTTYDEYLNMLKAFTEGDPDGNGVNGDTYGLSAAGFIGTEEPWTNYLPEFYQDAYPSFAKGEDGVWYDGFTKDNFKEALQRMRDAYAAGYIDKETLTNGTKDCRNKFYEDKFGVFTYWAGTWASNLKNNLESNGHDSELIPLKPIKEVGTYVERTAPVWAITSSCENPEGVFKYLIESMLDGGEMEMLWTYGVEDVHWSKKAETVLDKAYNEGEFHLKESLENPGTQYTKQHLDPMLAIATWEGDPGKAAVKDEAKNAQTVFNENCRQATITPSTEEMATYNGDLMTLKKSIIADVVVQGTSIDEAFKRFESDGGVKWSQTIVDSLNKKESAK
;
A
#
# COMPACT_ATOMS: atom_id res chain seq x y z
N MET A 1 -39.67 -13.33 -34.41
CA MET A 1 -40.26 -12.06 -33.94
C MET A 1 -39.14 -11.08 -33.60
N ARG A 2 -39.24 -9.87 -34.08
CA ARG A 2 -38.17 -8.92 -34.43
C ARG A 2 -37.18 -8.56 -33.32
N VAL A 3 -35.90 -8.67 -33.67
CA VAL A 3 -34.72 -8.10 -33.01
C VAL A 3 -34.70 -6.58 -33.23
N LYS A 4 -34.49 -5.77 -32.19
CA LYS A 4 -34.08 -4.37 -32.33
C LYS A 4 -32.64 -4.21 -31.84
N LYS A 5 -31.78 -3.90 -32.80
CA LYS A 5 -30.41 -3.37 -32.56
C LYS A 5 -30.55 -1.92 -32.08
N MET A 6 -29.79 -1.56 -31.03
CA MET A 6 -29.49 -0.17 -30.73
C MET A 6 -27.96 0.03 -30.79
N LEU A 7 -27.59 0.92 -31.69
CA LEU A 7 -26.24 1.47 -31.84
C LEU A 7 -25.93 2.41 -30.66
N ALA A 8 -24.73 2.27 -30.09
CA ALA A 8 -24.12 3.31 -29.28
C ALA A 8 -23.25 4.17 -30.19
N ALA A 9 -23.53 5.46 -30.21
CA ALA A 9 -22.72 6.48 -30.89
C ALA A 9 -21.73 7.07 -29.89
N GLY A 10 -20.44 7.03 -30.24
CA GLY A 10 -19.38 7.72 -29.52
C GLY A 10 -19.45 9.23 -29.75
N MET A 11 -19.21 10.01 -28.69
CA MET A 11 -18.93 11.43 -28.78
C MET A 11 -17.43 11.66 -28.47
N ALA A 12 -16.71 12.02 -29.52
CA ALA A 12 -15.40 12.64 -29.40
C ALA A 12 -15.63 14.15 -29.17
N VAL A 13 -15.07 14.70 -28.10
CA VAL A 13 -15.01 16.14 -27.88
C VAL A 13 -13.61 16.62 -28.19
N THR A 14 -13.49 17.32 -29.31
CA THR A 14 -12.33 18.12 -29.70
C THR A 14 -12.44 19.48 -29.04
N MET A 15 -11.48 19.84 -28.19
CA MET A 15 -11.28 21.24 -27.78
C MET A 15 -10.28 21.91 -28.68
N ALA A 16 -10.76 22.89 -29.40
CA ALA A 16 -9.93 23.81 -30.19
C ALA A 16 -9.52 25.00 -29.31
N ALA A 17 -8.21 25.29 -29.32
CA ALA A 17 -7.63 26.47 -28.72
C ALA A 17 -8.03 27.74 -29.50
N SER A 18 -8.34 28.82 -28.80
CA SER A 18 -8.34 30.16 -29.35
C SER A 18 -7.53 31.09 -28.46
N MET A 19 -6.35 31.47 -28.99
CA MET A 19 -5.56 32.60 -28.51
C MET A 19 -6.24 33.90 -28.95
N ALA A 20 -6.28 34.90 -28.08
CA ALA A 20 -6.38 36.30 -28.46
C ALA A 20 -5.42 37.16 -27.63
N LEU A 21 -4.44 37.68 -28.33
CA LEU A 21 -3.52 38.74 -27.90
C LEU A 21 -4.18 40.10 -27.97
N SER A 22 -3.91 40.94 -26.98
CA SER A 22 -3.68 42.40 -27.12
C SER A 22 -3.29 42.91 -25.72
N GLY A 23 -2.22 43.57 -25.46
CA GLY A 23 -1.42 44.53 -26.19
C GLY A 23 -1.46 45.90 -25.56
N CYS A 24 -0.27 46.46 -25.25
CA CYS A 24 0.06 47.87 -24.95
C CYS A 24 -0.14 48.35 -23.50
N SER A 25 0.88 48.74 -22.83
CA SER A 25 2.02 49.64 -22.90
C SER A 25 1.84 50.87 -22.02
N SER A 26 2.83 51.20 -21.30
CA SER A 26 3.64 52.41 -21.11
C SER A 26 3.96 52.65 -19.64
N SER A 27 5.20 52.55 -19.26
CA SER A 27 6.29 53.53 -19.13
C SER A 27 5.97 54.71 -18.18
N ALA A 28 6.75 54.93 -17.14
CA ALA A 28 8.04 55.53 -17.05
C ALA A 28 8.44 55.76 -15.57
N LYS A 29 9.72 55.48 -15.26
CA LYS A 29 10.78 56.35 -14.72
C LYS A 29 10.43 57.24 -13.53
N SER A 30 11.18 57.26 -12.50
CA SER A 30 12.56 57.58 -12.13
C SER A 30 12.59 57.71 -10.59
N GLY A 31 13.58 57.48 -9.87
CA GLY A 31 14.99 57.63 -9.89
C GLY A 31 15.47 58.15 -8.56
N ALA A 32 16.53 57.58 -8.07
CA ALA A 32 17.58 58.11 -7.21
C ALA A 32 17.15 58.83 -5.89
N ASP A 33 17.82 58.75 -4.80
CA ASP A 33 19.24 58.71 -4.53
C ASP A 33 19.52 58.38 -3.05
N VAL A 34 20.61 57.73 -2.83
CA VAL A 34 21.56 57.57 -1.75
C VAL A 34 21.53 58.66 -0.65
N THR A 35 21.66 58.24 0.62
CA THR A 35 22.82 58.67 1.42
C THR A 35 23.00 57.85 2.68
N ASN A 36 24.25 57.65 2.95
CA ASN A 36 24.98 56.88 3.89
C ASN A 36 25.23 57.61 5.21
N ALA A 37 25.70 56.84 6.20
CA ALA A 37 26.42 57.20 7.42
C ALA A 37 25.55 57.18 8.69
N GLY A 38 25.98 56.53 9.73
CA GLY A 38 27.26 56.16 10.28
C GLY A 38 27.08 55.50 11.64
N ALA A 39 28.08 54.77 11.99
CA ALA A 39 28.31 53.96 13.20
C ALA A 39 28.10 54.73 14.51
N ASN A 40 27.64 54.02 15.54
CA ASN A 40 28.46 53.88 16.76
C ASN A 40 28.03 52.72 17.65
N THR A 41 29.02 52.00 18.10
CA THR A 41 29.13 51.03 19.16
C THR A 41 28.60 51.57 20.50
N GLU A 42 27.96 50.71 21.31
CA GLU A 42 28.35 50.36 22.66
C GLU A 42 27.48 49.24 23.28
N SER A 43 28.11 48.28 23.63
CA SER A 43 28.24 47.29 24.71
C SER A 43 27.13 47.17 25.76
N SER A 44 26.85 45.88 26.00
CA SER A 44 26.50 45.16 27.24
C SER A 44 25.04 45.20 27.72
N SER A 45 24.42 44.04 27.67
CA SER A 45 24.18 43.26 28.89
C SER A 45 23.45 41.97 28.55
N SER A 46 24.02 40.86 29.01
CA SER A 46 23.41 39.56 29.01
C SER A 46 22.07 39.56 29.75
N THR A 47 21.00 39.33 29.05
CA THR A 47 19.78 38.77 29.63
C THR A 47 19.44 37.54 28.81
N GLY A 48 19.32 36.42 29.50
CA GLY A 48 18.96 35.16 28.89
C GLY A 48 17.68 35.28 28.07
N GLU A 49 17.80 35.08 26.79
CA GLU A 49 16.66 34.71 25.98
C GLU A 49 16.23 33.30 26.41
N SER A 50 15.21 33.25 27.26
CA SER A 50 14.36 32.07 27.28
C SER A 50 13.87 31.91 25.85
N LYS A 51 14.24 30.82 25.18
CA LYS A 51 13.50 30.36 24.00
C LYS A 51 12.05 30.30 24.45
N ALA A 52 11.24 31.27 24.03
CA ALA A 52 9.81 31.08 23.98
C ALA A 52 9.62 29.89 23.02
N GLU A 53 9.28 28.72 23.56
CA GLU A 53 8.68 27.66 22.76
C GLU A 53 7.50 28.32 22.07
N ASN A 54 7.58 28.48 20.75
CA ASN A 54 6.44 28.89 19.96
C ASN A 54 5.41 27.76 20.10
N GLU A 55 4.43 27.96 20.94
CA GLU A 55 3.34 27.05 21.17
C GLU A 55 2.63 26.82 19.82
N ILE A 56 2.63 25.55 19.33
CA ILE A 56 1.99 25.20 18.08
C ILE A 56 0.49 25.48 18.23
N LYS A 57 -0.03 26.36 17.37
CA LYS A 57 -1.44 26.76 17.42
C LYS A 57 -2.34 25.58 17.11
N LYS A 58 -3.30 25.31 17.99
CA LYS A 58 -4.33 24.31 17.78
C LYS A 58 -5.29 24.76 16.65
N PRO A 59 -5.56 23.92 15.61
CA PRO A 59 -6.58 24.21 14.60
C PRO A 59 -7.98 24.25 15.23
N GLU A 60 -8.87 25.03 14.68
CA GLU A 60 -10.29 24.99 15.06
C GLU A 60 -11.02 23.85 14.34
N LYS A 61 -10.59 23.55 13.12
CA LYS A 61 -11.12 22.50 12.26
C LYS A 61 -9.99 21.82 11.48
N ILE A 62 -10.15 20.54 11.18
CA ILE A 62 -9.29 19.76 10.27
C ILE A 62 -10.20 19.03 9.28
N THR A 63 -9.93 19.19 7.99
CA THR A 63 -10.59 18.42 6.93
C THR A 63 -9.66 17.35 6.42
N ILE A 64 -10.11 16.08 6.43
CA ILE A 64 -9.33 14.96 5.93
C ILE A 64 -10.04 14.25 4.79
N MET A 65 -9.26 13.66 3.86
CA MET A 65 -9.81 12.76 2.85
C MET A 65 -9.23 11.37 3.02
N VAL A 66 -10.12 10.39 3.22
CA VAL A 66 -9.81 8.98 3.43
C VAL A 66 -10.64 8.10 2.52
N ASN A 67 -10.21 6.87 2.25
CA ASN A 67 -10.99 5.94 1.43
C ASN A 67 -12.14 5.29 2.23
N ALA A 68 -13.15 4.75 1.53
CA ALA A 68 -14.37 4.21 2.13
C ALA A 68 -14.20 2.92 2.93
N THR A 69 -13.01 2.33 2.98
CA THR A 69 -12.75 1.13 3.79
C THR A 69 -12.56 1.45 5.27
N VAL A 70 -12.60 2.73 5.62
CA VAL A 70 -12.31 3.24 6.96
C VAL A 70 -13.41 4.18 7.39
N MET A 71 -13.83 4.08 8.66
CA MET A 71 -14.74 5.04 9.31
C MET A 71 -15.99 5.39 8.49
N THR A 72 -16.66 4.39 7.94
CA THR A 72 -17.89 4.61 7.17
C THR A 72 -19.06 4.99 8.09
N LYS A 73 -20.08 5.63 7.53
CA LYS A 73 -21.30 5.95 8.29
C LYS A 73 -21.96 4.70 8.87
N GLN A 74 -21.91 3.59 8.13
CA GLN A 74 -22.42 2.28 8.59
C GLN A 74 -21.63 1.77 9.80
N ASN A 75 -20.39 2.17 9.94
CA ASN A 75 -19.51 1.82 11.06
C ASN A 75 -19.57 2.85 12.21
N ASN A 76 -20.65 3.60 12.36
CA ASN A 76 -20.82 4.59 13.40
C ASN A 76 -19.73 5.71 13.40
N ARG A 77 -19.39 6.22 12.23
CA ARG A 77 -18.43 7.33 12.08
C ARG A 77 -18.79 8.54 12.95
N ASP A 78 -20.07 8.85 13.08
CA ASP A 78 -20.54 9.98 13.91
C ASP A 78 -20.09 9.85 15.38
N ALA A 79 -20.01 8.63 15.91
CA ALA A 79 -19.49 8.41 17.26
C ALA A 79 -17.98 8.64 17.34
N PHE A 80 -17.24 8.31 16.27
CA PHE A 80 -15.83 8.58 16.16
C PHE A 80 -15.54 10.08 16.10
N GLU A 81 -16.21 10.81 15.20
CA GLU A 81 -16.08 12.27 15.05
C GLU A 81 -16.39 12.97 16.37
N LYS A 82 -17.49 12.59 17.04
CA LYS A 82 -17.84 13.15 18.35
C LYS A 82 -16.77 12.88 19.41
N ARG A 83 -16.22 11.65 19.48
CA ARG A 83 -15.17 11.33 20.45
C ARG A 83 -13.86 12.08 20.16
N TRP A 84 -13.52 12.23 18.89
CA TRP A 84 -12.41 13.07 18.47
C TRP A 84 -12.57 14.50 18.94
N GLU A 85 -13.73 15.10 18.71
CA GLU A 85 -14.04 16.47 19.12
C GLU A 85 -13.99 16.63 20.65
N GLU A 86 -14.51 15.65 21.40
CA GLU A 86 -14.43 15.64 22.87
C GLU A 86 -12.98 15.61 23.38
N LEU A 87 -12.09 14.85 22.74
CA LEU A 87 -10.69 14.71 23.15
C LEU A 87 -9.82 15.88 22.72
N THR A 88 -10.06 16.44 21.54
CA THR A 88 -9.20 17.47 20.95
C THR A 88 -9.78 18.87 21.05
N GLY A 89 -11.09 19.01 21.07
CA GLY A 89 -11.79 20.29 20.88
C GLY A 89 -11.62 20.85 19.46
N ILE A 90 -11.37 19.97 18.48
CA ILE A 90 -11.18 20.30 17.05
C ILE A 90 -12.32 19.69 16.26
N ASP A 91 -12.98 20.45 15.40
CA ASP A 91 -13.96 19.93 14.43
C ASP A 91 -13.24 19.10 13.37
N LEU A 92 -13.68 17.83 13.16
CA LEU A 92 -13.10 16.93 12.17
C LEU A 92 -14.10 16.68 11.04
N GLU A 93 -13.78 17.18 9.86
CA GLU A 93 -14.54 16.88 8.65
C GLU A 93 -13.88 15.74 7.86
N ILE A 94 -14.64 14.66 7.59
CA ILE A 94 -14.16 13.50 6.86
C ILE A 94 -14.82 13.42 5.49
N VAL A 95 -14.03 13.67 4.45
CA VAL A 95 -14.39 13.40 3.05
C VAL A 95 -14.00 11.97 2.72
N GLN A 96 -14.97 11.16 2.27
CA GLN A 96 -14.77 9.72 2.14
C GLN A 96 -15.33 9.19 0.81
N PRO A 97 -14.55 9.27 -0.27
CA PRO A 97 -14.88 8.60 -1.54
C PRO A 97 -14.91 7.07 -1.36
N ASP A 98 -15.61 6.38 -2.25
CA ASP A 98 -15.56 4.93 -2.33
C ASP A 98 -14.12 4.45 -2.55
N HIS A 99 -13.78 3.28 -1.99
CA HIS A 99 -12.44 2.73 -2.02
C HIS A 99 -11.84 2.69 -3.43
N ASP A 100 -12.59 2.12 -4.39
CA ASP A 100 -12.11 1.95 -5.77
C ASP A 100 -12.02 3.28 -6.55
N ALA A 101 -12.73 4.32 -6.10
CA ALA A 101 -12.74 5.65 -6.71
C ALA A 101 -11.81 6.66 -6.01
N TYR A 102 -11.18 6.28 -4.91
CA TYR A 102 -10.45 7.23 -4.04
C TYR A 102 -9.43 8.08 -4.79
N PHE A 103 -8.53 7.47 -5.54
CA PHE A 103 -7.48 8.20 -6.24
C PHE A 103 -7.99 9.02 -7.42
N ASP A 104 -9.07 8.59 -8.08
CA ASP A 104 -9.71 9.37 -9.14
C ASP A 104 -10.37 10.62 -8.58
N VAL A 105 -11.07 10.51 -7.46
CA VAL A 105 -11.69 11.65 -6.76
C VAL A 105 -10.61 12.58 -6.19
N LEU A 106 -9.54 12.03 -5.63
CA LEU A 106 -8.40 12.82 -5.16
C LEU A 106 -7.79 13.63 -6.29
N GLY A 107 -7.54 13.02 -7.46
CA GLY A 107 -7.04 13.73 -8.64
C GLY A 107 -7.96 14.84 -9.10
N GLN A 108 -9.28 14.63 -9.11
CA GLN A 108 -10.28 15.68 -9.41
C GLN A 108 -10.25 16.81 -8.37
N THR A 109 -10.10 16.48 -7.10
CA THR A 109 -9.99 17.46 -6.01
C THR A 109 -8.76 18.35 -6.20
N PHE A 110 -7.60 17.74 -6.51
CA PHE A 110 -6.38 18.53 -6.76
C PHE A 110 -6.49 19.39 -8.03
N ALA A 111 -7.14 18.88 -9.07
CA ALA A 111 -7.39 19.65 -10.30
C ALA A 111 -8.38 20.81 -10.11
N SER A 112 -9.19 20.81 -9.05
CA SER A 112 -10.18 21.89 -8.78
C SER A 112 -9.60 23.14 -8.15
N GLY A 113 -8.32 23.11 -7.74
CA GLY A 113 -7.60 24.24 -7.16
C GLY A 113 -7.34 24.10 -5.66
N PRO A 114 -6.23 24.73 -5.16
CA PRO A 114 -5.77 24.57 -3.78
C PRO A 114 -6.80 24.97 -2.70
N GLU A 115 -7.72 25.85 -3.03
CA GLU A 115 -8.79 26.29 -2.12
C GLU A 115 -9.81 25.18 -1.79
N ASN A 116 -9.81 24.09 -2.56
CA ASN A 116 -10.71 22.95 -2.37
C ASN A 116 -9.99 21.73 -1.78
N TRP A 117 -8.68 21.82 -1.51
CA TRP A 117 -7.92 20.70 -0.99
C TRP A 117 -8.22 20.49 0.50
N PRO A 118 -8.37 19.25 0.96
CA PRO A 118 -8.43 18.95 2.38
C PRO A 118 -7.07 19.25 3.05
N ASP A 119 -7.07 19.43 4.37
CA ASP A 119 -5.84 19.66 5.12
C ASP A 119 -4.90 18.45 5.08
N ALA A 120 -5.47 17.23 5.22
CA ALA A 120 -4.69 16.00 5.18
C ALA A 120 -5.36 14.91 4.36
N ILE A 121 -4.52 14.07 3.74
CA ILE A 121 -4.91 13.00 2.83
C ILE A 121 -4.07 11.75 3.06
N ILE A 122 -4.57 10.59 2.61
CA ILE A 122 -3.80 9.34 2.59
C ILE A 122 -3.26 9.11 1.19
N LEU A 123 -1.97 8.84 1.09
CA LEU A 123 -1.28 8.55 -0.17
C LEU A 123 -0.50 7.24 -0.09
N ALA A 124 -0.27 6.62 -1.25
CA ALA A 124 0.57 5.44 -1.38
C ALA A 124 1.26 5.43 -2.76
N GLY A 125 2.41 4.76 -2.83
CA GLY A 125 3.12 4.51 -4.08
C GLY A 125 3.43 5.77 -4.89
N SER A 126 3.16 5.72 -6.18
CA SER A 126 3.46 6.80 -7.14
C SER A 126 2.64 8.07 -6.93
N PHE A 127 1.46 7.99 -6.29
CA PHE A 127 0.69 9.18 -5.95
C PHE A 127 1.42 10.03 -4.92
N TYR A 128 2.06 9.40 -3.93
CA TYR A 128 2.85 10.12 -2.94
C TYR A 128 4.02 10.87 -3.59
N THR A 129 4.82 10.17 -4.41
CA THR A 129 5.96 10.81 -5.07
C THR A 129 5.53 11.88 -6.06
N GLY A 130 4.47 11.65 -6.83
CA GLY A 130 3.94 12.62 -7.78
C GLY A 130 3.52 13.93 -7.12
N TYR A 131 2.65 13.87 -6.13
CA TYR A 131 2.16 15.10 -5.47
C TYR A 131 3.26 15.81 -4.65
N ALA A 132 4.21 15.07 -4.07
CA ALA A 132 5.35 15.70 -3.40
C ALA A 132 6.21 16.50 -4.38
N GLU A 133 6.51 15.94 -5.55
CA GLU A 133 7.34 16.58 -6.59
C GLU A 133 6.63 17.77 -7.28
N GLU A 134 5.31 17.71 -7.40
CA GLU A 134 4.48 18.81 -7.90
C GLU A 134 4.32 19.95 -6.89
N GLY A 135 4.84 19.80 -5.65
CA GLY A 135 4.73 20.82 -4.60
C GLY A 135 3.34 20.92 -3.98
N ALA A 136 2.53 19.89 -4.15
CA ALA A 136 1.18 19.84 -3.60
C ALA A 136 1.15 19.44 -2.12
N LEU A 137 2.27 18.97 -1.56
CA LEU A 137 2.38 18.52 -0.18
C LEU A 137 3.31 19.42 0.65
N TRP A 138 2.97 19.57 1.91
CA TRP A 138 3.79 20.29 2.88
C TRP A 138 5.00 19.47 3.33
N ASP A 139 6.17 20.12 3.43
CA ASP A 139 7.40 19.51 3.97
C ASP A 139 7.33 19.44 5.50
N MET A 140 7.04 18.27 6.04
CA MET A 140 6.89 18.03 7.48
C MET A 140 8.19 17.61 8.18
N THR A 141 9.34 17.70 7.50
CA THR A 141 10.64 17.25 8.06
C THR A 141 10.91 17.89 9.41
N GLN A 142 10.77 19.21 9.54
CA GLN A 142 11.05 19.90 10.79
C GLN A 142 10.01 19.60 11.88
N ALA A 143 8.74 19.42 11.51
CA ALA A 143 7.71 19.00 12.46
C ALA A 143 8.04 17.63 13.06
N TRP A 144 8.44 16.66 12.21
CA TRP A 144 8.90 15.35 12.67
C TRP A 144 10.14 15.43 13.56
N GLU A 145 11.20 16.15 13.12
CA GLU A 145 12.45 16.25 13.87
C GLU A 145 12.27 16.87 15.27
N ASN A 146 11.29 17.76 15.44
CA ASN A 146 10.97 18.43 16.68
C ASN A 146 9.80 17.79 17.45
N SER A 147 9.23 16.70 16.98
CA SER A 147 8.03 16.09 17.56
C SER A 147 8.28 15.46 18.93
N GLU A 148 7.24 15.46 19.76
CA GLU A 148 7.23 14.72 21.01
C GLU A 148 7.28 13.20 20.77
N LEU A 149 6.65 12.74 19.69
CA LEU A 149 6.67 11.34 19.29
C LEU A 149 8.11 10.86 19.05
N LYS A 150 8.92 11.60 18.27
CA LYS A 150 10.32 11.26 18.03
C LYS A 150 11.15 11.29 19.30
N SER A 151 10.99 12.32 20.11
CA SER A 151 11.76 12.48 21.36
C SER A 151 11.36 11.50 22.45
N SER A 152 10.16 10.91 22.39
CA SER A 152 9.67 9.95 23.40
C SER A 152 10.42 8.61 23.38
N GLY A 153 11.09 8.27 22.27
CA GLY A 153 11.70 6.96 22.04
C GLY A 153 10.70 5.80 21.91
N ARG A 154 9.40 6.10 21.88
CA ARG A 154 8.33 5.10 21.74
C ARG A 154 8.15 4.67 20.28
N PHE A 155 8.41 5.58 19.34
CA PHE A 155 8.32 5.29 17.92
C PHE A 155 9.49 4.41 17.45
N THR A 156 9.17 3.33 16.76
CA THR A 156 10.16 2.31 16.33
C THR A 156 10.28 2.19 14.81
N GLY A 157 9.85 3.20 14.08
CA GLY A 157 9.75 3.19 12.62
C GLY A 157 10.62 4.23 11.93
N ASP A 158 11.74 4.65 12.54
CA ASP A 158 12.65 5.61 11.92
C ASP A 158 13.13 5.14 10.53
N ASP A 159 13.37 3.85 10.36
CA ASP A 159 13.71 3.23 9.09
C ASP A 159 12.60 3.40 8.03
N VAL A 160 11.34 3.30 8.44
CA VAL A 160 10.19 3.50 7.55
C VAL A 160 10.05 4.98 7.18
N VAL A 161 10.18 5.88 8.16
CA VAL A 161 10.15 7.34 7.92
C VAL A 161 11.27 7.76 6.98
N ASP A 162 12.49 7.24 7.21
CA ASP A 162 13.64 7.56 6.37
C ASP A 162 13.45 7.06 4.92
N ASN A 163 12.83 5.89 4.76
CA ASN A 163 12.51 5.36 3.44
C ASN A 163 11.42 6.19 2.70
N MET A 164 10.59 6.95 3.44
CA MET A 164 9.58 7.83 2.84
C MET A 164 10.13 9.21 2.42
N LYS A 165 11.37 9.54 2.76
CA LYS A 165 11.96 10.84 2.39
C LYS A 165 12.24 10.89 0.88
N ILE A 166 11.82 11.97 0.26
CA ILE A 166 12.11 12.32 -1.14
C ILE A 166 13.11 13.48 -1.11
N ASP A 167 14.30 13.26 -1.66
CA ASP A 167 15.41 14.24 -1.65
C ASP A 167 15.72 14.81 -0.25
N GLY A 168 15.67 13.91 0.77
CA GLY A 168 15.94 14.25 2.16
C GLY A 168 14.79 14.93 2.91
N LYS A 169 13.65 15.14 2.27
CA LYS A 169 12.46 15.78 2.83
C LYS A 169 11.32 14.81 3.03
N LEU A 170 10.59 14.97 4.11
CA LEU A 170 9.42 14.17 4.46
C LEU A 170 8.14 14.91 4.06
N TYR A 171 7.41 14.37 3.08
CA TYR A 171 6.14 14.94 2.62
C TYR A 171 4.92 14.13 3.06
N GLY A 172 5.13 12.96 3.68
CA GLY A 172 4.08 12.11 4.20
C GLY A 172 4.60 11.26 5.34
N PHE A 173 3.81 11.13 6.41
CA PHE A 173 4.19 10.41 7.62
C PHE A 173 3.55 9.01 7.65
N PRO A 174 4.34 7.94 7.74
CA PRO A 174 3.83 6.59 7.86
C PRO A 174 3.42 6.31 9.32
N VAL A 175 2.17 5.95 9.54
CA VAL A 175 1.69 5.50 10.86
C VAL A 175 1.67 3.98 10.99
N THR A 176 1.81 3.29 9.85
CA THR A 176 1.92 1.83 9.75
C THR A 176 3.05 1.44 8.81
N ARG A 177 3.52 0.20 8.93
CA ARG A 177 4.37 -0.42 7.91
C ARG A 177 3.58 -0.72 6.64
N GLY A 178 4.29 -0.94 5.54
CA GLY A 178 3.68 -1.19 4.24
C GLY A 178 2.99 -2.55 4.12
N ASN A 179 3.41 -3.52 4.93
CA ASN A 179 3.05 -4.92 4.82
C ASN A 179 3.42 -5.54 3.47
N GLY A 180 3.12 -6.82 3.30
CA GLY A 180 3.31 -7.57 2.05
C GLY A 180 2.66 -8.93 2.11
N CYS A 181 2.85 -9.69 1.04
CA CYS A 181 2.29 -11.03 0.94
C CYS A 181 3.30 -12.07 1.41
N VAL A 182 2.79 -13.09 2.06
CA VAL A 182 3.49 -14.31 2.45
C VAL A 182 2.79 -15.51 1.79
N THR A 183 3.53 -16.53 1.43
CA THR A 183 2.97 -17.73 0.82
C THR A 183 2.47 -18.66 1.90
N TYR A 184 1.17 -18.97 1.88
CA TYR A 184 0.53 -19.94 2.77
C TYR A 184 0.39 -21.29 2.06
N VAL A 185 0.65 -22.38 2.80
CA VAL A 185 0.44 -23.74 2.34
C VAL A 185 -0.51 -24.45 3.29
N LYS A 186 -1.50 -25.18 2.74
CA LYS A 186 -2.40 -26.03 3.53
C LYS A 186 -1.61 -27.19 4.14
N LYS A 187 -1.51 -27.22 5.46
CA LYS A 187 -0.76 -28.24 6.21
C LYS A 187 -1.29 -29.64 5.92
N LYS A 188 -2.60 -29.81 5.92
CA LYS A 188 -3.26 -31.08 5.65
C LYS A 188 -2.90 -31.67 4.29
N TRP A 189 -2.77 -30.82 3.28
CA TRP A 189 -2.40 -31.24 1.93
C TRP A 189 -0.95 -31.74 1.86
N LEU A 190 -0.03 -31.08 2.58
CA LEU A 190 1.33 -31.58 2.73
C LEU A 190 1.34 -32.97 3.39
N ASP A 191 0.59 -33.13 4.48
CA ASP A 191 0.52 -34.38 5.22
C ASP A 191 -0.06 -35.51 4.36
N ASN A 192 -1.15 -35.27 3.63
CA ASN A 192 -1.78 -36.24 2.74
C ASN A 192 -0.84 -36.68 1.61
N CYS A 193 -0.01 -35.79 1.11
CA CYS A 193 1.01 -36.08 0.09
C CYS A 193 2.32 -36.60 0.66
N GLY A 194 2.49 -36.68 1.99
CA GLY A 194 3.74 -37.11 2.64
C GLY A 194 4.89 -36.14 2.43
N LEU A 195 4.59 -34.83 2.31
CA LEU A 195 5.56 -33.78 2.04
C LEU A 195 5.79 -32.89 3.27
N THR A 196 6.92 -32.20 3.27
CA THR A 196 7.24 -31.10 4.19
C THR A 196 7.18 -29.76 3.45
N ALA A 197 7.11 -28.66 4.19
CA ALA A 197 7.19 -27.31 3.61
C ALA A 197 8.48 -27.17 2.77
N PRO A 198 8.38 -26.67 1.52
CA PRO A 198 9.52 -26.58 0.62
C PRO A 198 10.53 -25.54 1.09
N THR A 199 11.81 -25.79 0.82
CA THR A 199 12.94 -24.89 1.11
C THR A 199 13.72 -24.51 -0.14
N THR A 200 13.46 -25.20 -1.26
CA THR A 200 14.05 -24.94 -2.57
C THR A 200 12.97 -24.85 -3.65
N TYR A 201 13.29 -24.27 -4.80
CA TYR A 201 12.37 -24.19 -5.93
C TYR A 201 11.96 -25.56 -6.47
N ASP A 202 12.87 -26.53 -6.51
CA ASP A 202 12.56 -27.90 -6.95
C ASP A 202 11.58 -28.58 -5.99
N GLU A 203 11.76 -28.42 -4.68
CA GLU A 203 10.80 -28.92 -3.68
C GLU A 203 9.43 -28.23 -3.82
N TYR A 204 9.42 -26.92 -4.11
CA TYR A 204 8.21 -26.15 -4.36
C TYR A 204 7.44 -26.68 -5.59
N LEU A 205 8.13 -26.90 -6.72
CA LEU A 205 7.52 -27.50 -7.91
C LEU A 205 7.00 -28.92 -7.65
N ASN A 206 7.75 -29.74 -6.90
CA ASN A 206 7.31 -31.08 -6.53
C ASN A 206 6.04 -31.05 -5.67
N MET A 207 5.94 -30.08 -4.76
CA MET A 207 4.72 -29.85 -3.96
C MET A 207 3.55 -29.46 -4.86
N LEU A 208 3.72 -28.49 -5.77
CA LEU A 208 2.65 -28.08 -6.71
C LEU A 208 2.19 -29.25 -7.58
N LYS A 209 3.13 -30.07 -8.05
CA LYS A 209 2.84 -31.31 -8.80
C LYS A 209 1.99 -32.27 -7.99
N ALA A 210 2.39 -32.55 -6.75
CA ALA A 210 1.66 -33.47 -5.88
C ALA A 210 0.24 -32.95 -5.58
N PHE A 211 0.09 -31.65 -5.39
CA PHE A 211 -1.21 -31.00 -5.18
C PHE A 211 -2.10 -30.98 -6.43
N THR A 212 -1.51 -31.10 -7.61
CA THR A 212 -2.26 -31.11 -8.88
C THR A 212 -2.61 -32.53 -9.35
N GLU A 213 -1.68 -33.47 -9.24
CA GLU A 213 -1.83 -34.82 -9.82
C GLU A 213 -2.34 -35.87 -8.80
N GLY A 214 -2.20 -35.57 -7.50
CA GLY A 214 -2.59 -36.43 -6.39
C GLY A 214 -4.02 -36.19 -5.90
N ASP A 215 -4.26 -36.64 -4.67
CA ASP A 215 -5.48 -36.42 -3.88
C ASP A 215 -5.09 -35.68 -2.58
N PRO A 216 -4.68 -34.39 -2.69
CA PRO A 216 -4.17 -33.66 -1.54
C PRO A 216 -5.27 -33.26 -0.54
N ASP A 217 -6.51 -33.04 -0.98
CA ASP A 217 -7.66 -32.73 -0.14
C ASP A 217 -8.26 -33.98 0.53
N GLY A 218 -7.88 -35.20 0.05
CA GLY A 218 -8.29 -36.46 0.63
C GLY A 218 -9.74 -36.86 0.33
N ASN A 219 -10.31 -36.34 -0.78
CA ASN A 219 -11.67 -36.62 -1.19
C ASN A 219 -11.82 -37.95 -1.95
N GLY A 220 -10.72 -38.62 -2.26
CA GLY A 220 -10.64 -39.90 -2.99
C GLY A 220 -10.56 -39.71 -4.53
N VAL A 221 -10.37 -38.52 -5.02
CA VAL A 221 -10.26 -38.19 -6.46
C VAL A 221 -8.89 -37.57 -6.72
N ASN A 222 -8.12 -38.15 -7.62
CA ASN A 222 -6.84 -37.58 -8.04
C ASN A 222 -7.05 -36.55 -9.16
N GLY A 223 -6.33 -35.46 -9.12
CA GLY A 223 -6.22 -34.49 -10.21
C GLY A 223 -7.45 -33.58 -10.40
N ASP A 224 -8.25 -33.40 -9.36
CA ASP A 224 -9.41 -32.48 -9.35
C ASP A 224 -9.12 -31.14 -8.64
N THR A 225 -7.86 -30.98 -8.22
CA THR A 225 -7.31 -29.77 -7.61
C THR A 225 -6.12 -29.25 -8.39
N TYR A 226 -5.58 -28.09 -8.02
CA TYR A 226 -4.34 -27.56 -8.59
C TYR A 226 -3.43 -26.98 -7.51
N GLY A 227 -2.15 -26.78 -7.87
CA GLY A 227 -1.14 -26.36 -6.90
C GLY A 227 -1.45 -25.00 -6.30
N LEU A 228 -1.64 -23.99 -7.16
CA LEU A 228 -1.85 -22.60 -6.75
C LEU A 228 -2.78 -21.83 -7.68
N SER A 229 -3.33 -20.71 -7.18
CA SER A 229 -4.03 -19.68 -7.95
C SER A 229 -3.54 -18.29 -7.56
N ALA A 230 -3.61 -17.36 -8.50
CA ALA A 230 -3.23 -15.96 -8.29
C ALA A 230 -4.14 -15.01 -9.09
N ALA A 231 -4.16 -13.75 -8.68
CA ALA A 231 -4.87 -12.67 -9.35
C ALA A 231 -3.97 -12.01 -10.41
N GLY A 232 -3.83 -12.65 -11.55
CA GLY A 232 -2.89 -12.29 -12.61
C GLY A 232 -1.48 -12.83 -12.39
N PHE A 233 -0.65 -12.70 -13.42
CA PHE A 233 0.77 -13.09 -13.38
C PHE A 233 1.67 -11.95 -12.92
N ILE A 234 1.20 -10.72 -12.95
CA ILE A 234 1.79 -9.53 -12.33
C ILE A 234 0.84 -9.07 -11.23
N GLY A 235 1.36 -8.70 -10.09
CA GLY A 235 0.60 -8.07 -9.01
C GLY A 235 -0.01 -6.73 -9.45
N THR A 236 -0.93 -6.21 -8.66
CA THR A 236 -1.60 -4.92 -8.92
C THR A 236 -0.82 -3.73 -8.34
N GLU A 237 0.12 -3.99 -7.44
CA GLU A 237 0.92 -3.01 -6.72
C GLU A 237 2.41 -3.39 -6.76
N GLU A 238 3.31 -2.43 -6.67
CA GLU A 238 4.73 -2.72 -6.47
C GLU A 238 4.93 -3.57 -5.20
N PRO A 239 5.81 -4.55 -5.22
CA PRO A 239 6.85 -4.84 -6.23
C PRO A 239 6.42 -5.68 -7.44
N TRP A 240 5.13 -5.83 -7.71
CA TRP A 240 4.53 -6.56 -8.85
C TRP A 240 4.73 -8.09 -8.83
N THR A 241 5.47 -8.61 -7.85
CA THR A 241 5.76 -10.05 -7.65
C THR A 241 4.96 -10.67 -6.52
N ASN A 242 4.07 -9.91 -5.87
CA ASN A 242 3.39 -10.24 -4.61
C ASN A 242 2.69 -11.59 -4.60
N TYR A 243 2.10 -12.00 -5.74
CA TYR A 243 1.24 -13.18 -5.78
C TYR A 243 1.93 -14.46 -6.29
N LEU A 244 3.15 -14.33 -6.84
CA LEU A 244 3.91 -15.45 -7.39
C LEU A 244 5.42 -15.32 -7.08
N PRO A 245 5.82 -15.01 -5.83
CA PRO A 245 7.21 -14.70 -5.51
C PRO A 245 8.16 -15.84 -5.83
N GLU A 246 7.75 -17.09 -5.66
CA GLU A 246 8.56 -18.28 -5.89
C GLU A 246 8.93 -18.46 -7.37
N PHE A 247 8.14 -17.91 -8.30
CA PHE A 247 8.44 -17.94 -9.73
C PHE A 247 9.33 -16.79 -10.17
N TYR A 248 9.13 -15.62 -9.58
CA TYR A 248 9.93 -14.43 -9.91
C TYR A 248 11.33 -14.49 -9.32
N GLN A 249 11.46 -15.03 -8.10
CA GLN A 249 12.73 -15.09 -7.38
C GLN A 249 13.37 -13.68 -7.31
N ASP A 250 14.55 -13.45 -7.85
CA ASP A 250 15.23 -12.16 -7.88
C ASP A 250 14.84 -11.26 -9.08
N ALA A 251 13.91 -11.71 -9.92
CA ALA A 251 13.45 -10.97 -11.08
C ALA A 251 12.36 -9.95 -10.73
N TYR A 252 12.40 -8.79 -11.39
CA TYR A 252 11.41 -7.73 -11.24
C TYR A 252 10.73 -7.44 -12.57
N PRO A 253 9.40 -7.39 -12.64
CA PRO A 253 8.68 -7.04 -13.87
C PRO A 253 8.60 -5.52 -14.12
N SER A 254 9.22 -4.71 -13.27
CA SER A 254 9.17 -3.24 -13.30
C SER A 254 10.56 -2.64 -13.03
N PHE A 255 10.59 -1.33 -12.79
CA PHE A 255 11.82 -0.60 -12.50
C PHE A 255 12.38 -0.95 -11.14
N ALA A 256 13.70 -1.09 -11.08
CA ALA A 256 14.44 -1.32 -9.84
C ALA A 256 15.76 -0.56 -9.88
N LYS A 257 16.33 -0.33 -8.70
CA LYS A 257 17.63 0.33 -8.53
C LYS A 257 18.64 -0.72 -8.11
N GLY A 258 19.75 -0.80 -8.85
CA GLY A 258 20.85 -1.70 -8.55
C GLY A 258 21.66 -1.25 -7.32
N GLU A 259 22.52 -2.12 -6.82
CA GLU A 259 23.47 -1.80 -5.74
C GLU A 259 24.45 -0.66 -6.13
N ASP A 260 24.68 -0.49 -7.41
CA ASP A 260 25.45 0.61 -8.00
C ASP A 260 24.71 1.95 -8.05
N GLY A 261 23.45 1.97 -7.58
CA GLY A 261 22.60 3.15 -7.61
C GLY A 261 21.95 3.45 -8.97
N VAL A 262 22.14 2.59 -9.97
CA VAL A 262 21.61 2.79 -11.32
C VAL A 262 20.24 2.14 -11.48
N TRP A 263 19.28 2.90 -12.01
CA TRP A 263 17.96 2.40 -12.35
C TRP A 263 17.97 1.55 -13.61
N TYR A 264 17.18 0.49 -13.62
CA TYR A 264 16.96 -0.38 -14.76
C TYR A 264 15.52 -0.89 -14.81
N ASP A 265 15.07 -1.36 -15.97
CA ASP A 265 13.82 -2.10 -16.09
C ASP A 265 14.13 -3.60 -15.99
N GLY A 266 13.69 -4.20 -14.89
CA GLY A 266 13.90 -5.63 -14.64
C GLY A 266 13.25 -6.52 -15.68
N PHE A 267 12.14 -6.08 -16.31
CA PHE A 267 11.47 -6.83 -17.38
C PHE A 267 12.41 -7.15 -18.57
N THR A 268 13.40 -6.32 -18.81
CA THR A 268 14.36 -6.50 -19.92
C THR A 268 15.55 -7.40 -19.59
N LYS A 269 15.66 -7.87 -18.34
CA LYS A 269 16.78 -8.68 -17.86
C LYS A 269 16.59 -10.17 -18.16
N ASP A 270 17.71 -10.90 -18.22
CA ASP A 270 17.66 -12.34 -18.54
C ASP A 270 17.00 -13.16 -17.41
N ASN A 271 17.22 -12.81 -16.12
CA ASN A 271 16.55 -13.47 -15.00
C ASN A 271 15.02 -13.33 -15.09
N PHE A 272 14.49 -12.26 -15.67
CA PHE A 272 13.05 -12.13 -15.90
C PHE A 272 12.55 -13.10 -16.99
N LYS A 273 13.33 -13.32 -18.05
CA LYS A 273 13.02 -14.35 -19.06
C LYS A 273 13.01 -15.75 -18.46
N GLU A 274 13.93 -16.04 -17.53
CA GLU A 274 13.96 -17.28 -16.77
C GLU A 274 12.71 -17.41 -15.88
N ALA A 275 12.28 -16.34 -15.22
CA ALA A 275 11.04 -16.32 -14.45
C ALA A 275 9.80 -16.61 -15.32
N LEU A 276 9.74 -16.04 -16.53
CA LEU A 276 8.69 -16.36 -17.50
C LEU A 276 8.71 -17.82 -17.93
N GLN A 277 9.89 -18.40 -18.12
CA GLN A 277 10.01 -19.84 -18.44
C GLN A 277 9.49 -20.71 -17.30
N ARG A 278 9.85 -20.39 -16.03
CA ARG A 278 9.33 -21.11 -14.85
C ARG A 278 7.81 -21.06 -14.78
N MET A 279 7.20 -19.87 -14.94
CA MET A 279 5.74 -19.70 -14.93
C MET A 279 5.07 -20.44 -16.08
N ARG A 280 5.62 -20.37 -17.30
CA ARG A 280 5.13 -21.08 -18.48
C ARG A 280 5.09 -22.59 -18.25
N ASP A 281 6.18 -23.16 -17.76
CA ASP A 281 6.30 -24.60 -17.56
C ASP A 281 5.31 -25.09 -16.49
N ALA A 282 5.18 -24.37 -15.37
CA ALA A 282 4.23 -24.70 -14.32
C ALA A 282 2.77 -24.53 -14.79
N TYR A 283 2.47 -23.48 -15.56
CA TYR A 283 1.13 -23.28 -16.13
C TYR A 283 0.78 -24.35 -17.17
N ALA A 284 1.71 -24.72 -18.05
CA ALA A 284 1.52 -25.77 -19.03
C ALA A 284 1.31 -27.14 -18.37
N ALA A 285 2.00 -27.41 -17.26
CA ALA A 285 1.84 -28.61 -16.45
C ALA A 285 0.52 -28.64 -15.65
N GLY A 286 -0.23 -27.52 -15.58
CA GLY A 286 -1.48 -27.42 -14.83
C GLY A 286 -1.31 -27.12 -13.35
N TYR A 287 -0.10 -26.83 -12.89
CA TYR A 287 0.16 -26.50 -11.48
C TYR A 287 -0.40 -25.15 -11.06
N ILE A 288 -0.56 -24.24 -12.02
CA ILE A 288 -1.16 -22.90 -11.85
C ILE A 288 -2.58 -22.94 -12.41
N ASP A 289 -3.52 -22.37 -11.65
CA ASP A 289 -4.91 -22.20 -12.07
C ASP A 289 -5.01 -21.58 -13.49
N LYS A 290 -5.75 -22.23 -14.36
CA LYS A 290 -5.93 -21.76 -15.76
C LYS A 290 -6.64 -20.43 -15.87
N GLU A 291 -7.37 -20.01 -14.86
CA GLU A 291 -8.07 -18.72 -14.81
C GLU A 291 -7.21 -17.61 -14.19
N THR A 292 -5.95 -17.87 -13.82
CA THR A 292 -5.04 -16.87 -13.20
C THR A 292 -5.01 -15.53 -13.96
N LEU A 293 -5.06 -15.56 -15.31
CA LEU A 293 -5.03 -14.34 -16.11
C LEU A 293 -6.26 -13.43 -15.87
N THR A 294 -7.41 -14.02 -15.54
CA THR A 294 -8.70 -13.33 -15.41
C THR A 294 -9.21 -13.25 -13.98
N ASN A 295 -8.59 -13.95 -13.05
CA ASN A 295 -8.97 -13.91 -11.65
C ASN A 295 -8.71 -12.52 -11.05
N GLY A 296 -9.69 -12.01 -10.29
CA GLY A 296 -9.45 -11.00 -9.28
C GLY A 296 -9.05 -11.62 -7.93
N THR A 297 -8.65 -10.81 -6.96
CA THR A 297 -8.25 -11.29 -5.62
C THR A 297 -9.39 -12.00 -4.89
N LYS A 298 -10.64 -11.57 -5.11
CA LYS A 298 -11.84 -12.20 -4.55
C LYS A 298 -12.06 -13.61 -5.11
N ASP A 299 -11.82 -13.78 -6.42
CA ASP A 299 -12.00 -15.09 -7.07
C ASP A 299 -11.00 -16.10 -6.52
N CYS A 300 -9.73 -15.71 -6.36
CA CYS A 300 -8.71 -16.55 -5.75
C CYS A 300 -9.08 -16.93 -4.32
N ARG A 301 -9.53 -15.97 -3.49
CA ARG A 301 -9.96 -16.27 -2.12
C ARG A 301 -11.09 -17.29 -2.09
N ASN A 302 -12.13 -17.08 -2.90
CA ASN A 302 -13.26 -18.00 -2.94
C ASN A 302 -12.83 -19.43 -3.33
N LYS A 303 -12.00 -19.58 -4.37
CA LYS A 303 -11.45 -20.88 -4.78
C LYS A 303 -10.60 -21.51 -3.66
N PHE A 304 -9.83 -20.71 -2.91
CA PHE A 304 -9.05 -21.18 -1.77
C PHE A 304 -9.96 -21.69 -0.63
N TYR A 305 -11.04 -20.98 -0.35
CA TYR A 305 -12.03 -21.34 0.66
C TYR A 305 -12.83 -22.59 0.27
N GLU A 306 -13.00 -22.85 -1.02
CA GLU A 306 -13.64 -24.02 -1.59
C GLU A 306 -12.70 -25.22 -1.76
N ASP A 307 -11.47 -25.14 -1.22
CA ASP A 307 -10.46 -26.19 -1.25
C ASP A 307 -10.00 -26.59 -2.66
N LYS A 308 -9.99 -25.65 -3.63
CA LYS A 308 -9.60 -25.90 -5.01
C LYS A 308 -8.10 -25.93 -5.24
N PHE A 309 -7.31 -25.31 -4.36
CA PHE A 309 -5.85 -25.27 -4.45
C PHE A 309 -5.17 -25.16 -3.09
N GLY A 310 -3.90 -25.57 -3.02
CA GLY A 310 -3.19 -25.77 -1.75
C GLY A 310 -2.23 -24.66 -1.37
N VAL A 311 -1.77 -23.82 -2.31
CA VAL A 311 -0.78 -22.76 -2.08
C VAL A 311 -1.34 -21.41 -2.46
N PHE A 312 -1.40 -20.48 -1.50
CA PHE A 312 -1.93 -19.15 -1.72
C PHE A 312 -0.99 -18.07 -1.18
N THR A 313 -0.48 -17.21 -2.04
CA THR A 313 0.28 -16.04 -1.63
C THR A 313 -0.65 -14.87 -1.43
N TYR A 314 -0.74 -14.41 -0.18
CA TYR A 314 -1.65 -13.34 0.19
C TYR A 314 -1.11 -12.54 1.38
N TRP A 315 -1.78 -11.45 1.72
CA TRP A 315 -1.32 -10.53 2.77
C TRP A 315 -0.99 -11.25 4.08
N ALA A 316 0.10 -10.83 4.73
CA ALA A 316 0.51 -11.29 6.05
C ALA A 316 -0.40 -10.74 7.17
N GLY A 317 -0.13 -11.12 8.41
CA GLY A 317 -0.84 -10.63 9.58
C GLY A 317 -2.26 -11.15 9.68
N THR A 318 -3.21 -10.26 9.92
CA THR A 318 -4.61 -10.62 10.20
C THR A 318 -5.30 -11.38 9.07
N TRP A 319 -4.78 -11.31 7.84
CA TRP A 319 -5.28 -12.13 6.75
C TRP A 319 -5.06 -13.63 6.95
N ALA A 320 -4.04 -14.05 7.71
CA ALA A 320 -3.89 -15.46 8.07
C ALA A 320 -5.11 -15.98 8.83
N SER A 321 -5.61 -15.20 9.80
CA SER A 321 -6.84 -15.55 10.53
C SER A 321 -8.07 -15.50 9.64
N ASN A 322 -8.16 -14.54 8.72
CA ASN A 322 -9.28 -14.47 7.78
C ASN A 322 -9.33 -15.69 6.85
N LEU A 323 -8.19 -16.10 6.29
CA LEU A 323 -8.10 -17.30 5.45
C LEU A 323 -8.50 -18.54 6.24
N LYS A 324 -7.97 -18.70 7.45
CA LYS A 324 -8.29 -19.79 8.35
C LYS A 324 -9.79 -19.86 8.66
N ASN A 325 -10.39 -18.77 9.13
CA ASN A 325 -11.80 -18.71 9.51
C ASN A 325 -12.73 -19.06 8.34
N ASN A 326 -12.38 -18.62 7.12
CA ASN A 326 -13.18 -18.94 5.95
C ASN A 326 -13.05 -20.41 5.53
N LEU A 327 -11.88 -21.03 5.64
CA LEU A 327 -11.72 -22.48 5.45
C LEU A 327 -12.57 -23.27 6.44
N GLU A 328 -12.52 -22.93 7.74
CA GLU A 328 -13.34 -23.55 8.77
C GLU A 328 -14.84 -23.40 8.50
N SER A 329 -15.28 -22.20 8.08
CA SER A 329 -16.68 -21.93 7.76
C SER A 329 -17.19 -22.73 6.57
N ASN A 330 -16.30 -23.12 5.65
CA ASN A 330 -16.60 -24.00 4.53
C ASN A 330 -16.41 -25.49 4.86
N GLY A 331 -16.04 -25.84 6.11
CA GLY A 331 -15.91 -27.22 6.57
C GLY A 331 -14.59 -27.89 6.18
N HIS A 332 -13.57 -27.10 5.78
CA HIS A 332 -12.25 -27.60 5.40
C HIS A 332 -11.24 -27.49 6.56
N ASP A 333 -10.15 -28.24 6.45
CA ASP A 333 -9.01 -28.09 7.33
C ASP A 333 -8.40 -26.69 7.15
N SER A 334 -8.09 -26.03 8.25
CA SER A 334 -7.73 -24.60 8.25
C SER A 334 -6.30 -24.32 8.70
N GLU A 335 -5.50 -25.36 8.98
CA GLU A 335 -4.11 -25.16 9.37
C GLU A 335 -3.27 -24.71 8.18
N LEU A 336 -2.75 -23.48 8.26
CA LEU A 336 -1.91 -22.87 7.23
C LEU A 336 -0.49 -22.68 7.74
N ILE A 337 0.48 -23.03 6.90
CA ILE A 337 1.90 -22.79 7.14
C ILE A 337 2.32 -21.56 6.32
N PRO A 338 2.70 -20.43 6.94
CA PRO A 338 3.38 -19.37 6.23
C PRO A 338 4.80 -19.83 5.89
N LEU A 339 5.15 -19.86 4.61
CA LEU A 339 6.47 -20.26 4.16
C LEU A 339 7.50 -19.17 4.46
N LYS A 340 8.69 -19.58 4.91
CA LYS A 340 9.88 -18.74 4.74
C LYS A 340 10.22 -18.68 3.26
N PRO A 341 10.87 -17.58 2.78
CA PRO A 341 11.33 -17.55 1.40
C PRO A 341 12.13 -18.79 1.07
N ILE A 342 11.84 -19.41 -0.05
CA ILE A 342 12.65 -20.54 -0.54
C ILE A 342 14.04 -20.01 -0.90
N LYS A 343 15.03 -20.91 -0.93
CA LYS A 343 16.45 -20.55 -1.05
C LYS A 343 16.73 -19.60 -2.21
N GLU A 344 16.09 -19.80 -3.35
CA GLU A 344 16.28 -19.03 -4.57
C GLU A 344 15.50 -17.71 -4.62
N VAL A 345 14.51 -17.54 -3.72
CA VAL A 345 13.74 -16.27 -3.62
C VAL A 345 14.54 -15.19 -2.89
N GLY A 346 15.28 -15.59 -1.86
CA GLY A 346 16.07 -14.67 -1.03
C GLY A 346 15.23 -13.95 0.02
N THR A 347 14.29 -13.08 -0.35
CA THR A 347 13.49 -12.27 0.59
C THR A 347 12.14 -11.87 0.02
N TYR A 348 11.15 -11.66 0.89
CA TYR A 348 9.92 -10.96 0.53
C TYR A 348 10.16 -9.45 0.38
N VAL A 349 9.18 -8.74 -0.17
CA VAL A 349 9.27 -7.30 -0.32
C VAL A 349 8.09 -6.64 0.39
N GLU A 350 8.39 -5.80 1.38
CA GLU A 350 7.43 -4.93 2.00
C GLU A 350 7.13 -3.76 1.04
N ARG A 351 5.87 -3.54 0.71
CA ARG A 351 5.46 -2.41 -0.13
C ARG A 351 5.76 -1.08 0.58
N THR A 352 5.80 -0.02 -0.18
CA THR A 352 5.87 1.34 0.38
C THR A 352 4.71 1.58 1.34
N ALA A 353 5.02 2.07 2.52
CA ALA A 353 4.02 2.37 3.53
C ALA A 353 3.01 3.42 3.02
N PRO A 354 1.71 3.28 3.32
CA PRO A 354 0.78 4.39 3.14
C PRO A 354 1.13 5.52 4.11
N VAL A 355 0.97 6.75 3.66
CA VAL A 355 1.33 7.93 4.45
C VAL A 355 0.16 8.88 4.62
N TRP A 356 0.11 9.55 5.74
CA TRP A 356 -0.65 10.76 5.93
C TRP A 356 0.18 11.94 5.41
N ALA A 357 -0.34 12.64 4.42
CA ALA A 357 0.28 13.83 3.85
C ALA A 357 -0.59 15.06 4.16
N ILE A 358 0.05 16.16 4.47
CA ILE A 358 -0.60 17.46 4.67
C ILE A 358 -0.45 18.22 3.36
N THR A 359 -1.56 18.81 2.86
CA THR A 359 -1.52 19.56 1.61
C THR A 359 -0.79 20.90 1.79
N SER A 360 -0.16 21.39 0.72
CA SER A 360 0.55 22.68 0.77
C SER A 360 -0.38 23.87 0.91
N SER A 361 -1.68 23.70 0.72
CA SER A 361 -2.71 24.73 0.95
C SER A 361 -3.22 24.80 2.39
N CYS A 362 -2.84 23.85 3.26
CA CYS A 362 -3.24 23.85 4.66
C CYS A 362 -2.75 25.12 5.37
N GLU A 363 -3.65 25.86 6.01
CA GLU A 363 -3.31 27.12 6.69
C GLU A 363 -2.50 26.94 7.98
N ASN A 364 -2.63 25.78 8.64
CA ASN A 364 -1.94 25.47 9.89
C ASN A 364 -1.35 24.06 9.87
N PRO A 365 -0.37 23.79 9.00
CA PRO A 365 0.15 22.44 8.80
C PRO A 365 0.88 21.87 10.02
N GLU A 366 1.58 22.69 10.81
CA GLU A 366 2.21 22.28 12.07
C GLU A 366 1.17 21.83 13.10
N GLY A 367 0.04 22.53 13.18
CA GLY A 367 -1.08 22.15 14.04
C GLY A 367 -1.75 20.86 13.57
N VAL A 368 -1.91 20.67 12.25
CA VAL A 368 -2.43 19.42 11.70
C VAL A 368 -1.46 18.27 11.95
N PHE A 369 -0.16 18.46 11.80
CA PHE A 369 0.83 17.44 12.14
C PHE A 369 0.71 17.00 13.61
N LYS A 370 0.71 17.97 14.54
CA LYS A 370 0.66 17.69 15.98
C LYS A 370 -0.65 17.05 16.41
N TYR A 371 -1.78 17.67 16.06
CA TYR A 371 -3.09 17.27 16.59
C TYR A 371 -3.76 16.15 15.81
N LEU A 372 -3.39 15.89 14.56
CA LEU A 372 -3.89 14.76 13.78
C LEU A 372 -2.86 13.63 13.74
N ILE A 373 -1.72 13.83 13.10
CA ILE A 373 -0.77 12.74 12.79
C ILE A 373 -0.07 12.23 14.05
N GLU A 374 0.58 13.12 14.81
CA GLU A 374 1.29 12.74 16.02
C GLU A 374 0.36 12.14 17.09
N SER A 375 -0.86 12.67 17.19
CA SER A 375 -1.85 12.17 18.15
C SER A 375 -2.31 10.74 17.88
N MET A 376 -2.30 10.29 16.62
CA MET A 376 -2.61 8.89 16.28
C MET A 376 -1.67 7.88 16.96
N LEU A 377 -0.53 8.36 17.42
CA LEU A 377 0.57 7.58 18.01
C LEU A 377 0.93 8.07 19.41
N ASP A 378 -0.04 8.64 20.14
CA ASP A 378 0.17 9.24 21.46
C ASP A 378 0.44 8.24 22.59
N GLY A 379 0.22 6.95 22.34
CA GLY A 379 0.30 5.89 23.35
C GLY A 379 -0.85 5.92 24.34
N GLY A 380 -1.97 6.54 23.99
CA GLY A 380 -3.10 6.78 24.87
C GLY A 380 -4.46 6.70 24.18
N GLU A 381 -5.36 7.61 24.56
CA GLU A 381 -6.76 7.58 24.12
C GLU A 381 -6.92 7.87 22.62
N MET A 382 -6.07 8.70 22.04
CA MET A 382 -6.14 9.02 20.61
C MET A 382 -5.66 7.85 19.75
N GLU A 383 -4.56 7.20 20.12
CA GLU A 383 -4.10 5.99 19.44
C GLU A 383 -5.15 4.87 19.55
N MET A 384 -5.79 4.74 20.72
CA MET A 384 -6.91 3.80 20.94
C MET A 384 -8.11 4.13 20.03
N LEU A 385 -8.48 5.40 19.94
CA LEU A 385 -9.57 5.86 19.07
C LEU A 385 -9.27 5.56 17.59
N TRP A 386 -8.05 5.86 17.11
CA TRP A 386 -7.66 5.63 15.73
C TRP A 386 -7.49 4.14 15.39
N THR A 387 -7.11 3.31 16.37
CA THR A 387 -6.91 1.87 16.16
C THR A 387 -8.20 1.08 16.26
N TYR A 388 -9.03 1.36 17.27
CA TYR A 388 -10.18 0.51 17.62
C TYR A 388 -11.51 1.26 17.62
N GLY A 389 -11.50 2.57 17.54
CA GLY A 389 -12.70 3.38 17.64
C GLY A 389 -13.14 3.63 19.07
N VAL A 390 -14.44 3.84 19.25
CA VAL A 390 -15.08 4.28 20.49
C VAL A 390 -15.48 3.09 21.33
N GLU A 391 -15.15 3.13 22.63
CA GLU A 391 -15.57 2.12 23.61
C GLU A 391 -17.10 2.02 23.66
N ASP A 392 -17.59 0.81 23.84
CA ASP A 392 -19.01 0.44 23.83
C ASP A 392 -19.77 0.67 22.51
N VAL A 393 -19.10 1.24 21.52
CA VAL A 393 -19.62 1.40 20.14
C VAL A 393 -18.94 0.43 19.18
N HIS A 394 -17.61 0.41 19.18
CA HIS A 394 -16.80 -0.36 18.25
C HIS A 394 -16.03 -1.49 18.93
N TRP A 395 -15.69 -1.32 20.18
CA TRP A 395 -15.07 -2.32 21.04
C TRP A 395 -15.63 -2.24 22.45
N SER A 396 -15.43 -3.26 23.26
CA SER A 396 -15.88 -3.29 24.65
C SER A 396 -14.98 -4.16 25.51
N LYS A 397 -15.09 -3.99 26.82
CA LYS A 397 -14.56 -4.89 27.85
C LYS A 397 -15.68 -5.44 28.75
N LYS A 398 -16.92 -5.21 28.39
CA LYS A 398 -18.07 -5.72 29.14
C LYS A 398 -18.36 -7.18 28.83
N ALA A 399 -18.93 -7.91 29.77
CA ALA A 399 -19.40 -9.25 29.51
C ALA A 399 -20.56 -9.21 28.53
N GLU A 400 -20.38 -9.73 27.32
CA GLU A 400 -21.41 -9.81 26.29
C GLU A 400 -21.13 -10.96 25.30
N THR A 401 -22.10 -11.28 24.47
CA THR A 401 -21.95 -12.25 23.39
C THR A 401 -21.93 -11.51 22.08
N VAL A 402 -20.86 -11.73 21.29
CA VAL A 402 -20.69 -11.16 19.95
C VAL A 402 -20.45 -12.33 18.99
N LEU A 403 -21.25 -12.46 17.93
CA LEU A 403 -21.13 -13.53 16.94
C LEU A 403 -21.03 -14.93 17.57
N ASP A 404 -21.98 -15.25 18.46
CA ASP A 404 -22.06 -16.53 19.20
C ASP A 404 -20.86 -16.82 20.13
N LYS A 405 -19.90 -15.89 20.25
CA LYS A 405 -18.80 -15.98 21.20
C LYS A 405 -19.09 -15.14 22.44
N ALA A 406 -19.07 -15.80 23.61
CA ALA A 406 -19.20 -15.13 24.92
C ALA A 406 -17.83 -14.53 25.33
N TYR A 407 -17.86 -13.29 25.80
CA TYR A 407 -16.74 -12.57 26.39
C TYR A 407 -17.01 -12.29 27.87
N ASN A 408 -15.97 -12.33 28.67
CA ASN A 408 -16.06 -12.04 30.09
C ASN A 408 -15.86 -10.55 30.39
N GLU A 409 -16.28 -10.11 31.59
CA GLU A 409 -15.99 -8.77 32.07
C GLU A 409 -14.47 -8.53 32.12
N GLY A 410 -14.01 -7.41 31.53
CA GLY A 410 -12.60 -7.04 31.41
C GLY A 410 -11.90 -7.61 30.16
N GLU A 411 -12.50 -8.53 29.43
CA GLU A 411 -11.95 -9.09 28.20
C GLU A 411 -12.19 -8.13 27.03
N PHE A 412 -11.09 -7.60 26.44
CA PHE A 412 -11.19 -6.75 25.26
C PHE A 412 -11.71 -7.53 24.06
N HIS A 413 -12.70 -6.97 23.40
CA HIS A 413 -13.23 -7.52 22.14
C HIS A 413 -13.81 -6.41 21.26
N LEU A 414 -13.80 -6.66 19.96
CA LEU A 414 -14.42 -5.79 18.98
C LEU A 414 -15.91 -6.12 18.90
N LYS A 415 -16.74 -5.08 18.87
CA LYS A 415 -18.15 -5.22 18.54
C LYS A 415 -18.30 -5.42 17.05
N GLU A 416 -19.25 -6.24 16.68
CA GLU A 416 -19.65 -6.35 15.30
C GLU A 416 -20.29 -5.02 14.87
N SER A 417 -19.71 -4.35 13.91
CA SER A 417 -20.41 -3.27 13.23
C SER A 417 -21.07 -3.80 11.98
N LEU A 418 -22.33 -3.98 12.10
CA LEU A 418 -23.45 -3.93 11.17
C LEU A 418 -23.38 -4.67 9.83
N GLU A 419 -22.30 -4.68 9.05
CA GLU A 419 -22.34 -5.26 7.70
C GLU A 419 -21.20 -6.23 7.39
N ASN A 420 -20.17 -6.25 8.20
CA ASN A 420 -19.01 -7.08 7.93
C ASN A 420 -18.33 -7.52 9.22
N PRO A 421 -18.71 -8.69 9.76
CA PRO A 421 -18.09 -9.25 10.95
C PRO A 421 -16.57 -9.32 10.76
N GLY A 422 -15.82 -8.64 11.62
CA GLY A 422 -14.38 -8.56 11.55
C GLY A 422 -13.83 -7.44 10.67
N THR A 423 -14.64 -6.57 10.09
CA THR A 423 -14.16 -5.32 9.50
C THR A 423 -13.94 -4.32 10.63
N GLN A 424 -12.70 -4.10 10.96
CA GLN A 424 -12.30 -3.07 11.90
C GLN A 424 -12.33 -1.75 11.18
N TYR A 425 -13.16 -0.85 11.57
CA TYR A 425 -13.46 0.31 10.79
C TYR A 425 -12.37 1.39 10.81
N THR A 426 -11.44 1.36 11.75
CA THR A 426 -10.25 2.22 11.76
C THR A 426 -8.96 1.46 11.43
N LYS A 427 -9.04 0.16 11.24
CA LYS A 427 -7.92 -0.77 11.10
C LYS A 427 -6.87 -0.39 10.07
N GLN A 428 -7.28 0.22 8.96
CA GLN A 428 -6.35 0.59 7.91
C GLN A 428 -5.39 1.72 8.30
N HIS A 429 -5.72 2.46 9.37
CA HIS A 429 -4.87 3.54 9.84
C HIS A 429 -3.90 3.08 10.91
N LEU A 430 -4.36 2.26 11.86
CA LEU A 430 -3.53 1.75 12.95
C LEU A 430 -3.82 0.28 13.25
N ASP A 431 -3.61 -0.61 12.27
CA ASP A 431 -3.67 -2.05 12.53
C ASP A 431 -2.58 -2.44 13.53
N PRO A 432 -2.90 -3.10 14.65
CA PRO A 432 -1.92 -3.48 15.66
C PRO A 432 -0.77 -4.33 15.13
N MET A 433 -1.01 -5.10 14.05
CA MET A 433 0.02 -5.91 13.42
C MET A 433 0.98 -5.08 12.56
N LEU A 434 0.53 -3.93 12.08
CA LEU A 434 1.26 -3.05 11.17
C LEU A 434 1.68 -1.76 11.84
N ALA A 435 1.13 -1.40 12.99
CA ALA A 435 1.44 -0.18 13.70
C ALA A 435 2.93 -0.08 14.02
N ILE A 436 3.55 1.02 13.64
CA ILE A 436 4.97 1.30 13.88
C ILE A 436 5.19 1.64 15.36
N ALA A 437 4.28 2.44 15.93
CA ALA A 437 4.29 2.76 17.36
C ALA A 437 3.06 2.15 18.02
N THR A 438 3.27 1.56 19.19
CA THR A 438 2.22 1.02 20.04
C THR A 438 2.60 1.29 21.49
N TRP A 439 1.60 1.45 22.34
CA TRP A 439 1.87 1.55 23.77
C TRP A 439 1.96 0.17 24.42
N GLU A 440 2.62 0.11 25.55
CA GLU A 440 2.69 -1.10 26.35
C GLU A 440 1.27 -1.46 26.86
N GLY A 441 0.86 -2.72 26.66
CA GLY A 441 -0.48 -3.16 27.05
C GLY A 441 -1.59 -2.90 26.04
N ASP A 442 -1.26 -2.63 24.79
CA ASP A 442 -2.24 -2.57 23.70
C ASP A 442 -3.16 -3.82 23.72
N PRO A 443 -4.46 -3.65 24.05
CA PRO A 443 -5.37 -4.77 24.24
C PRO A 443 -5.64 -5.53 22.93
N GLY A 444 -5.61 -4.85 21.80
CA GLY A 444 -5.83 -5.48 20.51
C GLY A 444 -4.64 -6.31 20.07
N LYS A 445 -3.42 -5.90 20.40
CA LYS A 445 -2.22 -6.69 20.17
C LYS A 445 -2.25 -8.02 20.91
N ALA A 446 -2.76 -8.02 22.13
CA ALA A 446 -2.99 -9.24 22.93
C ALA A 446 -4.09 -10.13 22.31
N ALA A 447 -5.10 -9.52 21.69
CA ALA A 447 -6.23 -10.23 21.07
C ALA A 447 -5.94 -10.79 19.67
N VAL A 448 -4.83 -10.38 19.03
CA VAL A 448 -4.42 -10.92 17.73
C VAL A 448 -4.13 -12.41 17.85
N LYS A 449 -4.66 -13.19 16.91
CA LYS A 449 -4.52 -14.64 16.88
C LYS A 449 -3.09 -15.07 16.55
N ASP A 450 -2.69 -16.25 17.03
CA ASP A 450 -1.34 -16.76 16.87
C ASP A 450 -0.96 -17.00 15.41
N GLU A 451 -1.91 -17.44 14.57
CA GLU A 451 -1.66 -17.61 13.14
C GLU A 451 -1.35 -16.27 12.45
N ALA A 452 -2.01 -15.18 12.85
CA ALA A 452 -1.72 -13.84 12.33
C ALA A 452 -0.35 -13.34 12.80
N LYS A 453 -0.02 -13.54 14.08
CA LYS A 453 1.32 -13.22 14.63
C LYS A 453 2.41 -13.99 13.92
N ASN A 454 2.22 -15.30 13.71
CA ASN A 454 3.18 -16.16 13.03
C ASN A 454 3.41 -15.71 11.57
N ALA A 455 2.33 -15.47 10.82
CA ALA A 455 2.44 -15.01 9.44
C ALA A 455 3.17 -13.66 9.34
N GLN A 456 2.85 -12.71 10.23
CA GLN A 456 3.53 -11.41 10.26
C GLN A 456 4.99 -11.54 10.67
N THR A 457 5.31 -12.41 11.62
CA THR A 457 6.70 -12.67 12.04
C THR A 457 7.52 -13.25 10.89
N VAL A 458 6.99 -14.29 10.21
CA VAL A 458 7.64 -14.87 9.04
C VAL A 458 7.89 -13.81 7.96
N PHE A 459 6.91 -12.94 7.70
CA PHE A 459 7.07 -11.87 6.74
C PHE A 459 8.15 -10.85 7.19
N ASN A 460 8.04 -10.29 8.38
CA ASN A 460 8.93 -9.23 8.87
C ASN A 460 10.40 -9.67 8.99
N GLU A 461 10.63 -10.93 9.40
CA GLU A 461 12.00 -11.49 9.50
C GLU A 461 12.64 -11.76 8.14
N ASN A 462 11.85 -11.79 7.07
CA ASN A 462 12.28 -12.22 5.75
C ASN A 462 11.88 -11.24 4.64
N CYS A 463 11.62 -9.97 4.96
CA CYS A 463 11.31 -8.95 3.98
C CYS A 463 12.39 -7.85 3.94
N ARG A 464 12.45 -7.17 2.81
CA ARG A 464 13.09 -5.87 2.65
C ARG A 464 12.06 -4.84 2.21
N GLN A 465 12.31 -3.58 2.48
CA GLN A 465 11.43 -2.50 1.99
C GLN A 465 11.57 -2.30 0.48
N ALA A 466 10.46 -2.00 -0.18
CA ALA A 466 10.48 -1.56 -1.57
C ALA A 466 11.19 -0.20 -1.68
N THR A 467 11.96 -0.02 -2.75
CA THR A 467 12.53 1.28 -3.08
C THR A 467 11.45 2.17 -3.67
N ILE A 468 11.34 3.41 -3.18
CA ILE A 468 10.43 4.40 -3.78
C ILE A 468 10.95 4.76 -5.17
N THR A 469 10.11 4.54 -6.18
CA THR A 469 10.41 4.94 -7.55
C THR A 469 10.05 6.42 -7.73
N PRO A 470 11.01 7.29 -8.11
CA PRO A 470 10.71 8.70 -8.36
C PRO A 470 9.72 8.86 -9.52
N SER A 471 8.88 9.88 -9.47
CA SER A 471 8.05 10.26 -10.62
C SER A 471 8.88 11.06 -11.63
N THR A 472 8.67 10.80 -12.93
CA THR A 472 9.24 11.57 -14.04
C THR A 472 8.18 11.80 -15.11
N GLU A 473 8.32 12.84 -15.93
CA GLU A 473 7.41 13.14 -17.03
C GLU A 473 7.31 11.96 -18.00
N GLU A 474 8.44 11.31 -18.26
CA GLU A 474 8.53 10.14 -19.13
C GLU A 474 7.81 8.94 -18.53
N MET A 475 7.90 8.75 -17.21
CA MET A 475 7.14 7.70 -16.51
C MET A 475 5.64 7.97 -16.57
N ALA A 476 5.21 9.20 -16.30
CA ALA A 476 3.79 9.58 -16.41
C ALA A 476 3.25 9.38 -17.84
N THR A 477 4.10 9.60 -18.85
CA THR A 477 3.71 9.48 -20.26
C THR A 477 3.63 8.03 -20.74
N TYR A 478 4.58 7.17 -20.36
CA TYR A 478 4.75 5.86 -21.01
C TYR A 478 4.45 4.65 -20.14
N ASN A 479 4.45 4.78 -18.80
CA ASN A 479 4.40 3.60 -17.93
C ASN A 479 3.07 2.84 -18.04
N GLY A 480 1.95 3.52 -18.26
CA GLY A 480 0.63 2.87 -18.44
C GLY A 480 0.60 1.92 -19.65
N ASP A 481 1.05 2.41 -20.81
CA ASP A 481 1.11 1.63 -22.03
C ASP A 481 2.17 0.52 -21.92
N LEU A 482 3.33 0.83 -21.33
CA LEU A 482 4.41 -0.12 -21.09
C LEU A 482 3.95 -1.29 -20.20
N MET A 483 3.25 -1.01 -19.08
CA MET A 483 2.73 -2.07 -18.20
C MET A 483 1.67 -2.92 -18.89
N THR A 484 0.82 -2.31 -19.71
CA THR A 484 -0.17 -3.04 -20.52
C THR A 484 0.50 -3.98 -21.51
N LEU A 485 1.56 -3.51 -22.19
CA LEU A 485 2.34 -4.34 -23.11
C LEU A 485 3.08 -5.46 -22.36
N LYS A 486 3.72 -5.18 -21.23
CA LYS A 486 4.37 -6.20 -20.38
C LYS A 486 3.39 -7.30 -19.97
N LYS A 487 2.19 -6.96 -19.49
CA LYS A 487 1.13 -7.93 -19.16
C LYS A 487 0.74 -8.78 -20.36
N SER A 488 0.63 -8.18 -21.55
CA SER A 488 0.34 -8.90 -22.79
C SER A 488 1.47 -9.88 -23.19
N ILE A 489 2.72 -9.47 -23.07
CA ILE A 489 3.88 -10.34 -23.34
C ILE A 489 3.92 -11.54 -22.37
N ILE A 490 3.67 -11.30 -21.09
CA ILE A 490 3.58 -12.39 -20.10
C ILE A 490 2.46 -13.37 -20.46
N ALA A 491 1.28 -12.87 -20.84
CA ALA A 491 0.17 -13.72 -21.26
C ALA A 491 0.51 -14.54 -22.52
N ASP A 492 1.18 -13.95 -23.51
CA ASP A 492 1.63 -14.66 -24.70
C ASP A 492 2.58 -15.83 -24.35
N VAL A 493 3.56 -15.58 -23.48
CA VAL A 493 4.51 -16.62 -23.09
C VAL A 493 3.84 -17.68 -22.22
N VAL A 494 3.18 -17.28 -21.16
CA VAL A 494 2.69 -18.21 -20.13
C VAL A 494 1.44 -18.95 -20.58
N VAL A 495 0.46 -18.23 -21.17
CA VAL A 495 -0.85 -18.81 -21.51
C VAL A 495 -0.88 -19.33 -22.94
N GLN A 496 -0.36 -18.56 -23.91
CA GLN A 496 -0.40 -18.96 -25.32
C GLN A 496 0.76 -19.87 -25.71
N GLY A 497 1.80 -19.98 -24.88
CA GLY A 497 2.97 -20.80 -25.15
C GLY A 497 3.90 -20.23 -26.21
N THR A 498 3.80 -18.95 -26.54
CA THR A 498 4.71 -18.25 -27.44
C THR A 498 6.14 -18.37 -26.92
N SER A 499 7.12 -18.57 -27.80
CA SER A 499 8.52 -18.61 -27.37
C SER A 499 8.95 -17.27 -26.79
N ILE A 500 9.85 -17.29 -25.80
CA ILE A 500 10.36 -16.08 -25.16
C ILE A 500 10.98 -15.14 -26.21
N ASP A 501 11.73 -15.68 -27.15
CA ASP A 501 12.36 -14.90 -28.21
C ASP A 501 11.34 -14.19 -29.10
N GLU A 502 10.27 -14.84 -29.50
CA GLU A 502 9.20 -14.22 -30.29
C GLU A 502 8.44 -13.16 -29.50
N ALA A 503 8.13 -13.44 -28.23
CA ALA A 503 7.43 -12.52 -27.36
C ALA A 503 8.28 -11.25 -27.11
N PHE A 504 9.59 -11.37 -26.91
CA PHE A 504 10.48 -10.22 -26.72
C PHE A 504 10.76 -9.46 -28.02
N LYS A 505 10.78 -10.12 -29.20
CA LYS A 505 10.76 -9.40 -30.48
C LYS A 505 9.50 -8.56 -30.66
N ARG A 506 8.33 -9.09 -30.23
CA ARG A 506 7.09 -8.31 -30.20
C ARG A 506 7.20 -7.14 -29.21
N PHE A 507 7.73 -7.35 -28.01
CA PHE A 507 7.95 -6.28 -27.03
C PHE A 507 8.80 -5.15 -27.62
N GLU A 508 9.86 -5.47 -28.39
CA GLU A 508 10.68 -4.49 -29.07
C GLU A 508 9.90 -3.79 -30.20
N SER A 509 9.24 -4.54 -31.08
CA SER A 509 8.52 -3.97 -32.24
C SER A 509 7.36 -3.07 -31.85
N ASP A 510 6.70 -3.38 -30.74
CA ASP A 510 5.54 -2.62 -30.23
C ASP A 510 5.96 -1.42 -29.36
N GLY A 511 7.29 -1.16 -29.25
CA GLY A 511 7.83 0.04 -28.62
C GLY A 511 8.23 -0.13 -27.15
N GLY A 512 8.07 -1.33 -26.57
CA GLY A 512 8.33 -1.58 -25.16
C GLY A 512 9.77 -1.29 -24.74
N VAL A 513 10.75 -1.70 -25.56
CA VAL A 513 12.17 -1.41 -25.30
C VAL A 513 12.44 0.10 -25.31
N LYS A 514 11.85 0.83 -26.26
CA LYS A 514 12.01 2.29 -26.34
C LYS A 514 11.40 2.99 -25.14
N TRP A 515 10.16 2.66 -24.76
CA TRP A 515 9.50 3.27 -23.60
C TRP A 515 10.26 2.97 -22.32
N SER A 516 10.65 1.71 -22.11
CA SER A 516 11.46 1.26 -20.99
C SER A 516 12.75 2.06 -20.86
N GLN A 517 13.55 2.17 -21.96
CA GLN A 517 14.81 2.91 -21.94
C GLN A 517 14.59 4.41 -21.69
N THR A 518 13.55 5.00 -22.26
CA THR A 518 13.22 6.42 -22.03
C THR A 518 12.94 6.71 -20.56
N ILE A 519 12.19 5.84 -19.90
CA ILE A 519 11.90 5.96 -18.46
C ILE A 519 13.19 5.74 -17.65
N VAL A 520 13.97 4.70 -17.94
CA VAL A 520 15.24 4.40 -17.24
C VAL A 520 16.21 5.58 -17.33
N ASP A 521 16.35 6.17 -18.52
CA ASP A 521 17.24 7.34 -18.73
C ASP A 521 16.78 8.54 -17.89
N SER A 522 15.46 8.77 -17.79
CA SER A 522 14.91 9.86 -16.98
C SER A 522 15.13 9.63 -15.48
N LEU A 523 14.94 8.40 -14.99
CA LEU A 523 15.21 8.04 -13.60
C LEU A 523 16.70 8.22 -13.25
N ASN A 524 17.59 7.76 -14.10
CA ASN A 524 19.04 7.91 -13.91
C ASN A 524 19.51 9.37 -13.99
N LYS A 525 18.91 10.16 -14.88
CA LYS A 525 19.17 11.60 -14.94
C LYS A 525 18.75 12.29 -13.65
N LYS A 526 17.57 11.95 -13.13
CA LYS A 526 17.07 12.50 -11.86
C LYS A 526 17.95 12.09 -10.69
N GLU A 527 18.39 10.84 -10.62
CA GLU A 527 19.32 10.36 -9.61
C GLU A 527 20.67 11.08 -9.64
N SER A 528 21.21 11.32 -10.84
CA SER A 528 22.49 12.03 -11.02
C SER A 528 22.43 13.53 -10.69
N ALA A 529 21.23 14.09 -10.57
CA ALA A 529 21.02 15.50 -10.22
C ALA A 529 20.93 15.75 -8.70
N LYS A 530 20.87 14.68 -7.89
CA LYS A 530 20.91 14.72 -6.42
C LYS A 530 22.32 14.96 -5.92
#